data_9c8659d290eb2546904fff521c717195
#
_entry.id   9c8659d290eb2546904fff521c717195
#
_cell.length_a   1.000
_cell.length_b   1.000
_cell.length_c   1.000
_cell.angle_alpha   90.00
_cell.angle_beta   90.00
_cell.angle_gamma   90.00
#
_symmetry.space_group_name_H-M   'P 1'
#
loop_
_entity.id
_entity.type
_entity.pdbx_description
1 polymer ?
#
loop_
_entity_poly.entity_id
_entity_poly.type
_entity_poly.pdbx_seq_one_letter_code
_entity_poly.pdbx_strand_id
1 'polypeptide(L)'
;MRKSILTLGAVGALALTAGCQRQSDTSANAANAQQAAGKRPASEYLSQPLVTDIFTADPSAHVWNGKIYVYPSHDIDGPTPEDDLGSHFEMRDYRVLRMDRIGGPVTLGPVALDVDDVPWAEKQMWAPDAAKKGDTYYLYFPAKDKEGAFRIGVATSKDPMGPFTAQPQPIKGSYSIDPAVFTDDDGQSYMYFGGIWGGQLQRNVNGAYDPNGSKTDLGQDDKPALAPRVAKMTGDMLEFAETPRAVQIVDDQGKPLLGGDHDRRFFEASWMHKYKGKYYFSYSTGDTHYLAYGIGDSPYGPFTYKGRIMEPVEGWTTHHSIVEWNGKWWLFYADTQLSGQTRLRNVKVTELHYNPDGTIQTINPFVTKATQGAAKP
;
A
#
# COMPACT_ATOMS: atom_id res chain seq x y z
N MET A 1 -31.43 69.83 -32.30
CA MET A 1 -31.38 68.87 -33.37
C MET A 1 -29.93 68.43 -33.65
N ARG A 2 -29.33 67.58 -32.93
CA ARG A 2 -28.14 66.85 -33.32
C ARG A 2 -28.09 65.59 -32.42
N LYS A 3 -28.22 64.47 -33.05
CA LYS A 3 -28.06 63.12 -32.39
C LYS A 3 -26.57 62.86 -32.17
N SER A 4 -26.19 62.53 -30.95
CA SER A 4 -24.87 61.98 -30.64
C SER A 4 -25.05 60.52 -30.30
N ILE A 5 -24.39 59.71 -31.06
CA ILE A 5 -24.28 58.23 -30.88
C ILE A 5 -23.11 57.99 -29.95
N LEU A 6 -23.36 57.33 -28.79
CA LEU A 6 -22.33 56.79 -27.92
C LEU A 6 -22.12 55.33 -28.29
N THR A 7 -20.92 55.02 -28.72
CA THR A 7 -20.42 53.66 -28.94
C THR A 7 -19.92 53.08 -27.59
N LEU A 8 -20.54 52.01 -27.11
CA LEU A 8 -20.03 51.24 -25.97
C LEU A 8 -19.06 50.19 -26.51
N GLY A 9 -17.81 50.32 -26.11
CA GLY A 9 -16.80 49.31 -26.34
C GLY A 9 -16.96 48.14 -25.38
N ALA A 10 -17.10 46.95 -25.91
CA ALA A 10 -17.02 45.68 -25.13
C ALA A 10 -15.56 45.36 -24.85
N VAL A 11 -15.18 45.37 -23.58
CA VAL A 11 -13.92 44.82 -23.11
C VAL A 11 -14.15 43.36 -22.78
N GLY A 12 -13.52 42.48 -23.57
CA GLY A 12 -13.56 41.05 -23.36
C GLY A 12 -12.75 40.64 -22.13
N ALA A 13 -13.41 39.97 -21.21
CA ALA A 13 -12.75 39.25 -20.14
C ALA A 13 -12.34 37.85 -20.65
N LEU A 14 -11.11 37.69 -21.03
CA LEU A 14 -10.45 36.39 -21.21
C LEU A 14 -9.39 36.31 -20.12
N ALA A 15 -9.63 35.51 -19.10
CA ALA A 15 -8.57 34.84 -18.32
C ALA A 15 -9.17 33.91 -17.28
N LEU A 16 -8.48 32.78 -17.12
CA LEU A 16 -8.52 31.80 -16.03
C LEU A 16 -9.36 30.54 -16.26
N THR A 17 -8.85 29.67 -17.17
CA THR A 17 -9.08 28.22 -17.11
C THR A 17 -7.78 27.46 -17.47
N ALA A 18 -6.65 27.86 -16.92
CA ALA A 18 -5.36 27.22 -17.24
C ALA A 18 -4.65 26.59 -16.01
N GLY A 19 -5.32 26.47 -14.88
CA GLY A 19 -4.71 26.02 -13.62
C GLY A 19 -4.84 24.52 -13.30
N CYS A 20 -5.94 23.89 -13.69
CA CYS A 20 -6.19 22.48 -13.30
C CYS A 20 -5.68 21.43 -14.30
N GLN A 21 -5.37 21.80 -15.53
CA GLN A 21 -4.88 20.83 -16.52
C GLN A 21 -3.37 20.57 -16.48
N ARG A 22 -2.58 21.41 -15.81
CA ARG A 22 -1.11 21.25 -15.77
C ARG A 22 -0.60 20.24 -14.77
N GLN A 23 -1.37 19.85 -13.77
CA GLN A 23 -0.91 18.91 -12.74
C GLN A 23 -1.15 17.46 -13.13
N SER A 24 -2.25 17.15 -13.81
CA SER A 24 -2.51 15.82 -14.39
C SER A 24 -1.57 15.49 -15.56
N ASP A 25 -1.17 16.49 -16.35
CA ASP A 25 -0.25 16.29 -17.49
C ASP A 25 1.20 16.04 -17.04
N THR A 26 1.60 16.49 -15.86
CA THR A 26 2.96 16.27 -15.34
C THR A 26 3.15 14.89 -14.74
N SER A 27 2.16 14.31 -14.09
CA SER A 27 2.24 12.95 -13.56
C SER A 27 2.15 11.88 -14.67
N ALA A 28 1.23 12.04 -15.62
CA ALA A 28 1.16 11.18 -16.80
C ALA A 28 2.42 11.29 -17.69
N ASN A 29 3.00 12.48 -17.81
CA ASN A 29 4.26 12.67 -18.54
C ASN A 29 5.48 12.09 -17.80
N ALA A 30 5.49 12.08 -16.47
CA ALA A 30 6.55 11.45 -15.69
C ALA A 30 6.48 9.91 -15.79
N ALA A 31 5.29 9.32 -15.71
CA ALA A 31 5.08 7.90 -15.92
C ALA A 31 5.41 7.46 -17.36
N ASN A 32 5.00 8.24 -18.37
CA ASN A 32 5.35 7.98 -19.76
C ASN A 32 6.85 8.22 -20.06
N ALA A 33 7.51 9.15 -19.38
CA ALA A 33 8.95 9.35 -19.50
C ALA A 33 9.76 8.21 -18.86
N GLN A 34 9.25 7.60 -17.81
CA GLN A 34 9.85 6.44 -17.17
C GLN A 34 9.68 5.15 -18.00
N GLN A 35 8.57 5.04 -18.75
CA GLN A 35 8.32 3.95 -19.69
C GLN A 35 9.17 4.04 -20.98
N ALA A 36 9.62 5.24 -21.36
CA ALA A 36 10.48 5.48 -22.53
C ALA A 36 11.98 5.33 -22.23
N ALA A 37 12.38 5.29 -20.96
CA ALA A 37 13.74 4.92 -20.56
C ALA A 37 13.91 3.41 -20.74
N GLY A 38 14.85 2.98 -21.60
CA GLY A 38 15.12 1.58 -21.84
C GLY A 38 15.33 0.83 -20.51
N LYS A 39 14.91 -0.44 -20.47
CA LYS A 39 14.94 -1.29 -19.25
C LYS A 39 16.30 -1.19 -18.55
N ARG A 40 16.28 -0.80 -17.28
CA ARG A 40 17.49 -0.68 -16.45
C ARG A 40 18.20 -2.05 -16.32
N PRO A 41 19.52 -2.14 -16.43
CA PRO A 41 20.24 -3.38 -16.18
C PRO A 41 19.98 -3.95 -14.77
N ALA A 42 19.87 -5.27 -14.66
CA ALA A 42 19.64 -5.92 -13.36
C ALA A 42 20.68 -5.54 -12.28
N SER A 43 21.93 -5.28 -12.68
CA SER A 43 23.02 -4.87 -11.79
C SER A 43 22.84 -3.47 -11.17
N GLU A 44 21.92 -2.67 -11.66
CA GLU A 44 21.64 -1.34 -11.15
C GLU A 44 20.51 -1.33 -10.09
N TYR A 45 19.84 -2.46 -9.87
CA TYR A 45 18.87 -2.60 -8.77
C TYR A 45 19.56 -3.10 -7.51
N LEU A 46 19.18 -2.53 -6.36
CA LEU A 46 19.69 -2.93 -5.05
C LEU A 46 19.42 -4.40 -4.72
N SER A 47 18.24 -4.89 -5.12
CA SER A 47 17.78 -6.26 -4.90
C SER A 47 17.21 -6.85 -6.17
N GLN A 48 17.12 -8.17 -6.23
CA GLN A 48 16.53 -8.90 -7.36
C GLN A 48 15.16 -9.48 -7.00
N PRO A 49 14.29 -9.72 -7.99
CA PRO A 49 13.00 -10.38 -7.77
C PRO A 49 13.13 -11.71 -7.03
N LEU A 50 12.22 -11.96 -6.07
CA LEU A 50 12.20 -13.23 -5.32
C LEU A 50 11.79 -14.41 -6.19
N VAL A 51 10.88 -14.19 -7.14
CA VAL A 51 10.45 -15.16 -8.15
C VAL A 51 10.35 -14.46 -9.51
N THR A 52 10.46 -15.22 -10.58
CA THR A 52 10.42 -14.70 -11.96
C THR A 52 9.37 -15.40 -12.84
N ASP A 53 8.72 -16.43 -12.31
CA ASP A 53 7.78 -17.26 -13.05
C ASP A 53 6.37 -16.67 -13.06
N ILE A 54 6.08 -15.78 -12.11
CA ILE A 54 4.84 -15.02 -11.99
C ILE A 54 5.15 -13.60 -11.57
N PHE A 55 4.22 -12.67 -11.80
CA PHE A 55 4.28 -11.31 -11.31
C PHE A 55 3.66 -11.23 -9.91
N THR A 56 4.36 -10.58 -8.98
CA THR A 56 3.96 -10.50 -7.58
C THR A 56 4.15 -9.09 -7.06
N ALA A 57 3.25 -8.63 -6.19
CA ALA A 57 3.32 -7.28 -5.62
C ALA A 57 2.87 -7.28 -4.16
N ASP A 58 2.84 -6.10 -3.57
CA ASP A 58 2.20 -5.83 -2.28
C ASP A 58 2.60 -6.85 -1.19
N PRO A 59 3.91 -7.03 -0.91
CA PRO A 59 4.37 -8.12 -0.07
C PRO A 59 4.01 -7.94 1.40
N SER A 60 3.27 -8.87 1.96
CA SER A 60 3.10 -9.02 3.40
C SER A 60 3.96 -10.20 3.89
N ALA A 61 5.05 -9.90 4.55
CA ALA A 61 6.01 -10.88 5.03
C ALA A 61 5.86 -11.17 6.52
N HIS A 62 5.94 -12.44 6.89
CA HIS A 62 5.86 -12.90 8.27
C HIS A 62 6.89 -13.97 8.57
N VAL A 63 7.33 -14.03 9.82
CA VAL A 63 8.27 -15.04 10.29
C VAL A 63 7.56 -15.99 11.26
N TRP A 64 7.38 -17.25 10.83
CA TRP A 64 6.78 -18.29 11.65
C TRP A 64 7.64 -19.54 11.67
N ASN A 65 7.90 -20.03 12.87
CA ASN A 65 8.72 -21.24 13.06
C ASN A 65 10.11 -21.12 12.41
N GLY A 66 10.72 -19.92 12.45
CA GLY A 66 12.03 -19.63 11.88
C GLY A 66 12.07 -19.50 10.36
N LYS A 67 10.95 -19.64 9.68
CA LYS A 67 10.83 -19.49 8.22
C LYS A 67 10.09 -18.21 7.86
N ILE A 68 10.38 -17.69 6.68
CA ILE A 68 9.76 -16.49 6.14
C ILE A 68 8.69 -16.89 5.15
N TYR A 69 7.49 -16.35 5.33
CA TYR A 69 6.35 -16.48 4.42
C TYR A 69 5.98 -15.10 3.92
N VAL A 70 5.85 -14.95 2.61
CA VAL A 70 5.42 -13.70 1.97
C VAL A 70 4.10 -13.97 1.27
N TYR A 71 3.12 -13.15 1.56
CA TYR A 71 1.78 -13.16 0.98
C TYR A 71 1.66 -11.97 0.04
N PRO A 72 2.04 -12.12 -1.22
CA PRO A 72 1.89 -11.06 -2.20
C PRO A 72 0.53 -11.10 -2.85
N SER A 73 0.12 -10.00 -3.48
CA SER A 73 -0.84 -10.06 -4.57
C SER A 73 -0.21 -10.70 -5.81
N HIS A 74 -1.05 -11.31 -6.66
CA HIS A 74 -0.65 -11.93 -7.92
C HIS A 74 -1.11 -11.05 -9.08
N ASP A 75 -0.17 -10.33 -9.67
CA ASP A 75 -0.43 -9.47 -10.82
C ASP A 75 -0.67 -10.31 -12.07
N ILE A 76 -1.73 -10.01 -12.80
CA ILE A 76 -2.16 -10.72 -14.02
C ILE A 76 -2.18 -9.74 -15.18
N ASP A 77 -1.63 -10.14 -16.32
CA ASP A 77 -1.71 -9.35 -17.57
C ASP A 77 -3.11 -9.45 -18.17
N GLY A 78 -3.94 -8.45 -17.89
CA GLY A 78 -5.33 -8.36 -18.33
C GLY A 78 -5.54 -7.30 -19.41
N PRO A 79 -6.70 -7.33 -20.10
CA PRO A 79 -7.02 -6.40 -21.18
C PRO A 79 -7.47 -5.02 -20.72
N THR A 80 -7.71 -4.79 -19.43
CA THR A 80 -8.25 -3.53 -18.91
C THR A 80 -7.20 -2.42 -19.02
N PRO A 81 -7.52 -1.29 -19.69
CA PRO A 81 -6.61 -0.15 -19.76
C PRO A 81 -6.28 0.43 -18.39
N GLU A 82 -5.08 0.99 -18.27
CA GLU A 82 -4.67 1.71 -17.05
C GLU A 82 -5.55 2.93 -16.80
N ASP A 83 -5.96 3.11 -15.53
CA ASP A 83 -6.70 4.27 -15.05
C ASP A 83 -6.30 4.62 -13.60
N ASP A 84 -6.72 5.79 -13.13
CA ASP A 84 -6.45 6.28 -11.77
C ASP A 84 -7.22 5.52 -10.67
N LEU A 85 -8.08 4.57 -11.06
CA LEU A 85 -8.87 3.77 -10.12
C LEU A 85 -8.32 2.33 -9.97
N GLY A 86 -7.18 2.05 -10.61
CA GLY A 86 -6.56 0.74 -10.56
C GLY A 86 -7.38 -0.37 -11.21
N SER A 87 -8.27 -0.04 -12.19
CA SER A 87 -9.12 -1.03 -12.85
C SER A 87 -8.30 -2.12 -13.56
N HIS A 88 -7.10 -1.78 -13.99
CA HIS A 88 -6.13 -2.65 -14.66
C HIS A 88 -5.41 -3.65 -13.75
N PHE A 89 -5.53 -3.53 -12.43
CA PHE A 89 -5.03 -4.54 -11.49
C PHE A 89 -6.07 -5.64 -11.30
N GLU A 90 -6.11 -6.57 -12.26
CA GLU A 90 -7.12 -7.64 -12.37
C GLU A 90 -6.77 -8.90 -11.55
N MET A 91 -6.21 -8.72 -10.38
CA MET A 91 -5.79 -9.80 -9.48
C MET A 91 -6.98 -10.66 -9.04
N ARG A 92 -6.82 -11.97 -9.05
CA ARG A 92 -7.89 -12.91 -8.70
C ARG A 92 -7.52 -13.98 -7.68
N ASP A 93 -6.24 -14.23 -7.45
CA ASP A 93 -5.78 -15.27 -6.53
C ASP A 93 -4.56 -14.82 -5.71
N TYR A 94 -4.24 -15.60 -4.70
CA TYR A 94 -3.01 -15.46 -3.93
C TYR A 94 -2.15 -16.71 -4.00
N ARG A 95 -0.84 -16.51 -4.00
CA ARG A 95 0.17 -17.56 -3.90
C ARG A 95 1.20 -17.17 -2.86
N VAL A 96 1.51 -18.06 -1.95
CA VAL A 96 2.44 -17.78 -0.86
C VAL A 96 3.85 -18.14 -1.27
N LEU A 97 4.80 -17.24 -1.01
CA LEU A 97 6.23 -17.50 -1.17
C LEU A 97 6.80 -17.93 0.19
N ARG A 98 7.58 -18.98 0.21
CA ARG A 98 8.29 -19.44 1.42
C ARG A 98 9.78 -19.48 1.19
N MET A 99 10.54 -19.03 2.17
CA MET A 99 11.99 -19.19 2.21
C MET A 99 12.47 -19.55 3.62
N ASP A 100 13.51 -20.38 3.70
CA ASP A 100 14.11 -20.77 4.98
C ASP A 100 15.11 -19.71 5.47
N ARG A 101 15.60 -18.85 4.58
CA ARG A 101 16.51 -17.72 4.87
C ARG A 101 16.45 -16.67 3.76
N ILE A 102 16.72 -15.42 4.11
CA ILE A 102 16.90 -14.34 3.13
C ILE A 102 18.07 -14.67 2.18
N GLY A 103 17.86 -14.43 0.89
CA GLY A 103 18.82 -14.77 -0.17
C GLY A 103 18.97 -16.27 -0.45
N GLY A 104 18.13 -17.11 0.16
CA GLY A 104 18.03 -18.53 -0.14
C GLY A 104 17.01 -18.83 -1.25
N PRO A 105 16.84 -20.12 -1.61
CA PRO A 105 15.80 -20.54 -2.54
C PRO A 105 14.42 -20.14 -2.05
N VAL A 106 13.57 -19.69 -2.98
CA VAL A 106 12.18 -19.34 -2.72
C VAL A 106 11.29 -20.45 -3.28
N THR A 107 10.38 -20.96 -2.46
CA THR A 107 9.34 -21.90 -2.88
C THR A 107 8.08 -21.11 -3.19
N LEU A 108 7.62 -21.17 -4.45
CA LEU A 108 6.30 -20.67 -4.83
C LEU A 108 5.25 -21.75 -4.51
N GLY A 109 4.25 -21.39 -3.70
CA GLY A 109 3.13 -22.27 -3.36
C GLY A 109 2.10 -22.40 -4.47
N PRO A 110 1.16 -23.36 -4.32
CA PRO A 110 -0.03 -23.42 -5.17
C PRO A 110 -0.93 -22.19 -4.92
N VAL A 111 -2.06 -22.12 -5.62
CA VAL A 111 -3.12 -21.14 -5.30
C VAL A 111 -3.56 -21.36 -3.86
N ALA A 112 -3.40 -20.34 -3.04
CA ALA A 112 -3.73 -20.36 -1.62
C ALA A 112 -5.20 -19.96 -1.37
N LEU A 113 -5.74 -19.06 -2.21
CA LEU A 113 -7.14 -18.64 -2.25
C LEU A 113 -7.41 -18.03 -3.63
N ASP A 114 -8.51 -18.41 -4.28
CA ASP A 114 -9.02 -17.81 -5.52
C ASP A 114 -10.30 -17.03 -5.26
N VAL A 115 -10.60 -16.01 -6.05
CA VAL A 115 -11.82 -15.20 -5.92
C VAL A 115 -13.08 -16.04 -6.06
N ASP A 116 -13.06 -17.09 -6.88
CA ASP A 116 -14.18 -17.99 -7.08
C ASP A 116 -14.54 -18.81 -5.81
N ASP A 117 -13.61 -18.91 -4.87
CA ASP A 117 -13.80 -19.56 -3.56
C ASP A 117 -14.27 -18.57 -2.47
N VAL A 118 -14.53 -17.29 -2.83
CA VAL A 118 -14.98 -16.25 -1.90
C VAL A 118 -16.43 -15.87 -2.21
N PRO A 119 -17.42 -16.31 -1.41
CA PRO A 119 -18.85 -16.24 -1.78
C PRO A 119 -19.39 -14.81 -2.03
N TRP A 120 -18.78 -13.79 -1.43
CA TRP A 120 -19.23 -12.40 -1.51
C TRP A 120 -18.42 -11.56 -2.50
N ALA A 121 -17.21 -12.00 -2.86
CA ALA A 121 -16.32 -11.26 -3.76
C ALA A 121 -16.69 -11.50 -5.22
N GLU A 122 -16.33 -10.55 -6.08
CA GLU A 122 -16.47 -10.65 -7.53
C GLU A 122 -15.14 -10.54 -8.25
N LYS A 123 -14.25 -9.64 -7.79
CA LYS A 123 -12.98 -9.37 -8.48
C LYS A 123 -12.00 -8.57 -7.64
N GLN A 124 -10.79 -8.38 -8.18
CA GLN A 124 -9.73 -7.51 -7.67
C GLN A 124 -9.34 -7.84 -6.23
N MET A 125 -8.79 -9.04 -6.03
CA MET A 125 -8.17 -9.46 -4.78
C MET A 125 -6.79 -8.78 -4.64
N TRP A 126 -6.80 -7.55 -4.07
CA TRP A 126 -5.60 -6.72 -3.98
C TRP A 126 -4.73 -7.08 -2.77
N ALA A 127 -3.90 -6.13 -2.30
CA ALA A 127 -2.87 -6.36 -1.28
C ALA A 127 -3.38 -7.10 -0.04
N PRO A 128 -2.93 -8.35 0.22
CA PRO A 128 -3.34 -9.12 1.38
C PRO A 128 -2.41 -8.88 2.56
N ASP A 129 -2.84 -9.32 3.75
CA ASP A 129 -1.98 -9.56 4.89
C ASP A 129 -2.31 -10.89 5.56
N ALA A 130 -1.43 -11.36 6.41
CA ALA A 130 -1.62 -12.60 7.15
C ALA A 130 -1.31 -12.43 8.64
N ALA A 131 -1.92 -13.29 9.46
CA ALA A 131 -1.63 -13.39 10.87
C ALA A 131 -1.66 -14.85 11.34
N LYS A 132 -1.11 -15.10 12.51
CA LYS A 132 -1.17 -16.42 13.17
C LYS A 132 -1.66 -16.26 14.59
N LYS A 133 -2.63 -17.12 14.99
CA LYS A 133 -3.05 -17.27 16.38
C LYS A 133 -3.24 -18.73 16.72
N GLY A 134 -2.51 -19.21 17.72
CA GLY A 134 -2.44 -20.64 18.00
C GLY A 134 -1.97 -21.42 16.79
N ASP A 135 -2.74 -22.43 16.38
CA ASP A 135 -2.45 -23.27 15.20
C ASP A 135 -3.20 -22.83 13.94
N THR A 136 -3.79 -21.64 13.96
CA THR A 136 -4.56 -21.13 12.81
C THR A 136 -3.82 -19.95 12.17
N TYR A 137 -3.72 -20.01 10.84
CA TYR A 137 -3.26 -18.92 9.99
C TYR A 137 -4.48 -18.23 9.40
N TYR A 138 -4.40 -16.91 9.33
CA TYR A 138 -5.44 -16.02 8.82
C TYR A 138 -4.88 -15.28 7.62
N LEU A 139 -5.63 -15.24 6.53
CA LEU A 139 -5.35 -14.42 5.35
C LEU A 139 -6.43 -13.34 5.28
N TYR A 140 -6.04 -12.09 5.40
CA TYR A 140 -6.92 -10.92 5.24
C TYR A 140 -6.71 -10.35 3.85
N PHE A 141 -7.80 -10.04 3.17
CA PHE A 141 -7.71 -9.61 1.78
C PHE A 141 -8.84 -8.64 1.42
N PRO A 142 -8.54 -7.59 0.65
CA PRO A 142 -9.58 -6.77 0.05
C PRO A 142 -10.04 -7.42 -1.26
N ALA A 143 -11.33 -7.34 -1.51
CA ALA A 143 -11.90 -7.68 -2.81
C ALA A 143 -13.13 -6.81 -3.07
N LYS A 144 -13.44 -6.55 -4.33
CA LYS A 144 -14.69 -5.88 -4.71
C LYS A 144 -15.85 -6.85 -4.63
N ASP A 145 -16.92 -6.40 -3.97
CA ASP A 145 -18.22 -7.06 -3.99
C ASP A 145 -18.96 -6.79 -5.31
N LYS A 146 -20.15 -7.38 -5.46
CA LYS A 146 -21.01 -7.23 -6.64
C LYS A 146 -21.48 -5.81 -6.93
N GLU A 147 -21.37 -4.92 -5.94
CA GLU A 147 -21.71 -3.51 -6.05
C GLU A 147 -20.47 -2.66 -6.43
N GLY A 148 -19.31 -3.30 -6.56
CA GLY A 148 -18.04 -2.66 -6.90
C GLY A 148 -17.38 -1.94 -5.71
N ALA A 149 -17.84 -2.21 -4.48
CA ALA A 149 -17.25 -1.68 -3.27
C ALA A 149 -16.18 -2.65 -2.74
N PHE A 150 -15.03 -2.13 -2.37
CA PHE A 150 -14.03 -2.92 -1.64
C PHE A 150 -14.52 -3.25 -0.24
N ARG A 151 -14.41 -4.52 0.12
CA ARG A 151 -14.58 -5.07 1.47
C ARG A 151 -13.33 -5.86 1.84
N ILE A 152 -13.11 -6.00 3.14
CA ILE A 152 -12.01 -6.84 3.64
C ILE A 152 -12.59 -8.17 4.12
N GLY A 153 -12.11 -9.26 3.54
CA GLY A 153 -12.43 -10.61 3.95
C GLY A 153 -11.36 -11.21 4.84
N VAL A 154 -11.69 -12.34 5.46
CA VAL A 154 -10.76 -13.19 6.16
C VAL A 154 -10.96 -14.64 5.76
N ALA A 155 -9.86 -15.35 5.52
CA ALA A 155 -9.84 -16.78 5.27
C ALA A 155 -8.89 -17.47 6.25
N THR A 156 -9.12 -18.75 6.56
CA THR A 156 -8.34 -19.48 7.56
C THR A 156 -7.74 -20.76 7.00
N SER A 157 -6.58 -21.16 7.54
CA SER A 157 -5.89 -22.40 7.21
C SER A 157 -5.13 -22.96 8.42
N LYS A 158 -4.79 -24.24 8.39
CA LYS A 158 -3.81 -24.86 9.31
C LYS A 158 -2.40 -24.92 8.73
N ASP A 159 -2.25 -24.60 7.46
CA ASP A 159 -0.97 -24.49 6.76
C ASP A 159 -0.74 -23.02 6.35
N PRO A 160 0.44 -22.43 6.64
CA PRO A 160 0.74 -21.05 6.20
C PRO A 160 0.77 -20.88 4.68
N MET A 161 0.93 -21.98 3.93
CA MET A 161 0.91 -21.97 2.46
C MET A 161 -0.51 -22.11 1.88
N GLY A 162 -1.53 -22.31 2.73
CA GLY A 162 -2.90 -22.61 2.34
C GLY A 162 -3.12 -24.13 2.03
N PRO A 163 -4.23 -24.52 1.41
CA PRO A 163 -5.30 -23.62 0.96
C PRO A 163 -6.03 -22.96 2.14
N PHE A 164 -6.51 -21.74 1.91
CA PHE A 164 -7.32 -21.00 2.87
C PHE A 164 -8.80 -21.15 2.55
N THR A 165 -9.63 -21.19 3.60
CA THR A 165 -11.10 -21.22 3.46
C THR A 165 -11.65 -19.86 3.88
N ALA A 166 -12.28 -19.15 2.93
CA ALA A 166 -12.85 -17.83 3.17
C ALA A 166 -14.08 -17.89 4.08
N GLN A 167 -14.27 -16.86 4.91
CA GLN A 167 -15.53 -16.66 5.61
C GLN A 167 -16.63 -16.29 4.61
N PRO A 168 -17.90 -16.70 4.87
CA PRO A 168 -19.01 -16.51 3.93
C PRO A 168 -19.41 -15.06 3.72
N GLN A 169 -18.96 -14.15 4.57
CA GLN A 169 -19.19 -12.71 4.52
C GLN A 169 -17.89 -11.95 4.78
N PRO A 170 -17.73 -10.72 4.27
CA PRO A 170 -16.62 -9.86 4.65
C PRO A 170 -16.71 -9.48 6.13
N ILE A 171 -15.60 -9.06 6.71
CA ILE A 171 -15.55 -8.51 8.08
C ILE A 171 -16.55 -7.37 8.19
N LYS A 172 -17.47 -7.47 9.15
CA LYS A 172 -18.55 -6.50 9.31
C LYS A 172 -18.01 -5.09 9.58
N GLY A 173 -18.46 -4.13 8.77
CA GLY A 173 -18.01 -2.74 8.86
C GLY A 173 -16.65 -2.46 8.22
N SER A 174 -16.07 -3.44 7.50
CA SER A 174 -14.89 -3.25 6.69
C SER A 174 -15.21 -2.51 5.40
N TYR A 175 -14.22 -1.78 4.88
CA TYR A 175 -14.26 -1.06 3.61
C TYR A 175 -12.84 -0.73 3.17
N SER A 176 -12.66 -0.27 1.92
CA SER A 176 -11.35 0.09 1.38
C SER A 176 -10.41 -1.12 1.27
N ILE A 177 -9.09 -0.88 1.30
CA ILE A 177 -8.05 -1.84 0.91
C ILE A 177 -6.91 -1.91 1.94
N ASP A 178 -5.92 -2.72 1.64
CA ASP A 178 -4.62 -2.84 2.31
C ASP A 178 -4.74 -3.13 3.80
N PRO A 179 -5.43 -4.23 4.19
CA PRO A 179 -5.40 -4.68 5.57
C PRO A 179 -3.97 -5.02 5.99
N ALA A 180 -3.59 -4.58 7.20
CA ALA A 180 -2.35 -4.95 7.87
C ALA A 180 -2.64 -5.29 9.33
N VAL A 181 -2.39 -6.51 9.73
CA VAL A 181 -2.71 -7.01 11.08
C VAL A 181 -1.45 -7.10 11.92
N PHE A 182 -1.42 -6.29 12.96
CA PHE A 182 -0.36 -6.29 13.95
C PHE A 182 -0.88 -6.89 15.27
N THR A 183 -0.14 -7.84 15.82
CA THR A 183 -0.40 -8.39 17.16
C THR A 183 0.62 -7.83 18.14
N ASP A 184 0.14 -7.12 19.15
CA ASP A 184 0.97 -6.49 20.17
C ASP A 184 1.45 -7.50 21.22
N ASP A 185 2.37 -7.08 22.10
CA ASP A 185 3.01 -7.91 23.12
C ASP A 185 2.00 -8.48 24.14
N ASP A 186 0.84 -7.84 24.32
CA ASP A 186 -0.26 -8.31 25.16
C ASP A 186 -1.16 -9.36 24.47
N GLY A 187 -0.87 -9.68 23.20
CA GLY A 187 -1.65 -10.63 22.39
C GLY A 187 -2.89 -10.03 21.74
N GLN A 188 -3.15 -8.71 21.90
CA GLN A 188 -4.22 -8.03 21.20
C GLN A 188 -3.80 -7.76 19.77
N SER A 189 -4.66 -8.10 18.81
CA SER A 189 -4.44 -7.82 17.41
C SER A 189 -5.22 -6.59 16.95
N TYR A 190 -4.63 -5.83 16.08
CA TYR A 190 -5.17 -4.61 15.47
C TYR A 190 -5.05 -4.72 13.96
N MET A 191 -6.10 -4.34 13.23
CA MET A 191 -6.05 -4.22 11.78
C MET A 191 -5.99 -2.75 11.39
N TYR A 192 -4.98 -2.38 10.61
CA TYR A 192 -4.86 -1.10 9.93
C TYR A 192 -5.29 -1.29 8.49
N PHE A 193 -5.97 -0.31 7.89
CA PHE A 193 -6.41 -0.42 6.51
C PHE A 193 -6.77 0.93 5.92
N GLY A 194 -6.84 0.97 4.61
CA GLY A 194 -7.27 2.13 3.83
C GLY A 194 -6.39 2.38 2.62
N GLY A 195 -6.97 2.95 1.60
CA GLY A 195 -6.31 3.49 0.42
C GLY A 195 -7.26 4.45 -0.27
N ILE A 196 -6.73 5.58 -0.73
CA ILE A 196 -7.51 6.58 -1.46
C ILE A 196 -7.56 6.25 -2.96
N TRP A 197 -8.27 7.04 -3.76
CA TRP A 197 -8.52 6.85 -5.19
C TRP A 197 -9.16 5.48 -5.46
N GLY A 198 -8.47 4.58 -6.16
CA GLY A 198 -8.93 3.23 -6.44
C GLY A 198 -9.23 2.41 -5.20
N GLY A 199 -8.56 2.69 -4.09
CA GLY A 199 -8.79 2.09 -2.77
C GLY A 199 -10.07 2.54 -2.07
N GLN A 200 -10.77 3.55 -2.61
CA GLN A 200 -12.13 3.96 -2.24
C GLN A 200 -12.32 4.51 -0.80
N LEU A 201 -11.24 4.78 -0.06
CA LEU A 201 -11.36 5.27 1.31
C LEU A 201 -12.18 6.59 1.38
N GLN A 202 -11.99 7.50 0.41
CA GLN A 202 -12.71 8.76 0.28
C GLN A 202 -14.19 8.58 -0.06
N ARG A 203 -14.60 7.40 -0.53
CA ARG A 203 -15.99 7.06 -0.87
C ARG A 203 -16.75 6.42 0.28
N ASN A 204 -16.11 6.23 1.43
CA ASN A 204 -16.76 5.63 2.60
C ASN A 204 -17.10 6.72 3.61
N VAL A 205 -18.30 7.27 3.48
CA VAL A 205 -18.85 8.32 4.33
C VAL A 205 -19.65 7.67 5.46
N ASN A 206 -19.24 7.90 6.70
CA ASN A 206 -19.90 7.33 7.89
C ASN A 206 -20.06 5.80 7.85
N GLY A 207 -19.09 5.09 7.24
CA GLY A 207 -19.12 3.63 7.12
C GLY A 207 -20.01 3.09 6.01
N ALA A 208 -20.59 3.95 5.18
CA ALA A 208 -21.35 3.56 3.98
C ALA A 208 -20.60 3.94 2.71
N TYR A 209 -20.56 3.02 1.75
CA TYR A 209 -19.96 3.25 0.45
C TYR A 209 -20.87 4.15 -0.41
N ASP A 210 -20.29 5.23 -0.95
CA ASP A 210 -20.94 6.12 -1.92
C ASP A 210 -20.39 5.85 -3.33
N PRO A 211 -21.15 5.18 -4.22
CA PRO A 211 -20.71 4.92 -5.59
C PRO A 211 -20.52 6.19 -6.43
N ASN A 212 -21.12 7.31 -6.01
CA ASN A 212 -21.02 8.62 -6.68
C ASN A 212 -20.00 9.54 -6.00
N GLY A 213 -19.35 9.09 -4.94
CA GLY A 213 -18.30 9.84 -4.24
C GLY A 213 -17.11 10.16 -5.12
N SER A 214 -16.25 11.07 -4.67
CA SER A 214 -15.03 11.45 -5.41
C SER A 214 -14.21 10.21 -5.80
N LYS A 215 -13.69 10.21 -7.00
CA LYS A 215 -12.80 9.15 -7.52
C LYS A 215 -11.35 9.35 -7.09
N THR A 216 -10.98 10.59 -6.83
CA THR A 216 -9.62 11.02 -6.47
C THR A 216 -9.66 11.83 -5.18
N ASP A 217 -8.71 12.73 -4.96
CA ASP A 217 -8.65 13.60 -3.80
C ASP A 217 -9.93 14.42 -3.59
N LEU A 218 -10.21 14.75 -2.34
CA LEU A 218 -11.41 15.51 -1.96
C LEU A 218 -11.31 17.01 -2.28
N GLY A 219 -10.19 17.48 -2.87
CA GLY A 219 -9.95 18.91 -3.14
C GLY A 219 -9.87 19.74 -1.86
N GLN A 220 -9.35 19.17 -0.80
CA GLN A 220 -9.27 19.78 0.54
C GLN A 220 -7.80 19.89 0.99
N ASP A 221 -6.96 20.50 0.17
CA ASP A 221 -5.50 20.59 0.40
C ASP A 221 -5.15 21.27 1.72
N ASP A 222 -5.98 22.21 2.18
CA ASP A 222 -5.84 22.98 3.42
C ASP A 222 -6.45 22.28 4.66
N LYS A 223 -7.04 21.10 4.50
CA LYS A 223 -7.64 20.30 5.57
C LYS A 223 -6.74 19.14 5.96
N PRO A 224 -6.95 18.54 7.15
CA PRO A 224 -6.28 17.30 7.51
C PRO A 224 -6.44 16.25 6.42
N ALA A 225 -5.33 15.57 6.08
CA ALA A 225 -5.33 14.47 5.12
C ALA A 225 -6.30 13.38 5.53
N LEU A 226 -6.88 12.68 4.54
CA LEU A 226 -7.70 11.51 4.82
C LEU A 226 -6.84 10.43 5.47
N ALA A 227 -7.19 10.07 6.70
CA ALA A 227 -6.41 9.17 7.52
C ALA A 227 -6.76 7.69 7.24
N PRO A 228 -5.79 6.76 7.34
CA PRO A 228 -6.07 5.33 7.40
C PRO A 228 -6.93 4.98 8.63
N ARG A 229 -7.38 3.75 8.71
CA ARG A 229 -8.22 3.25 9.79
C ARG A 229 -7.49 2.22 10.63
N VAL A 230 -7.88 2.11 11.89
CA VAL A 230 -7.46 1.04 12.80
C VAL A 230 -8.64 0.55 13.61
N ALA A 231 -8.70 -0.75 13.83
CA ALA A 231 -9.64 -1.36 14.78
C ALA A 231 -9.00 -2.55 15.48
N LYS A 232 -9.36 -2.78 16.74
CA LYS A 232 -9.08 -4.05 17.42
C LYS A 232 -9.81 -5.18 16.73
N MET A 233 -9.13 -6.33 16.64
CA MET A 233 -9.74 -7.59 16.24
C MET A 233 -10.36 -8.30 17.43
N THR A 234 -11.42 -9.06 17.17
CA THR A 234 -11.99 -10.01 18.13
C THR A 234 -11.00 -11.09 18.53
N GLY A 235 -11.29 -11.78 19.62
CA GLY A 235 -10.42 -12.84 20.13
C GLY A 235 -10.24 -14.02 19.18
N ASP A 236 -11.18 -14.27 18.27
CA ASP A 236 -11.10 -15.27 17.20
C ASP A 236 -10.47 -14.75 15.90
N MET A 237 -10.13 -13.47 15.84
CA MET A 237 -9.50 -12.81 14.68
C MET A 237 -10.39 -12.71 13.41
N LEU A 238 -11.71 -12.90 13.55
CA LEU A 238 -12.63 -12.94 12.40
C LEU A 238 -13.41 -11.63 12.17
N GLU A 239 -13.49 -10.78 13.20
CA GLU A 239 -14.28 -9.54 13.15
C GLU A 239 -13.57 -8.38 13.85
N PHE A 240 -14.05 -7.17 13.63
CA PHE A 240 -13.67 -6.02 14.46
C PHE A 240 -14.36 -6.10 15.84
N ALA A 241 -13.60 -5.88 16.90
CA ALA A 241 -14.11 -5.77 18.26
C ALA A 241 -14.62 -4.36 18.59
N GLU A 242 -14.38 -3.41 17.70
CA GLU A 242 -14.76 -2.01 17.83
C GLU A 242 -15.01 -1.37 16.45
N THR A 243 -15.63 -0.21 16.42
CA THR A 243 -15.78 0.57 15.18
C THR A 243 -14.39 1.10 14.75
N PRO A 244 -14.00 0.92 13.48
CA PRO A 244 -12.75 1.47 12.96
C PRO A 244 -12.66 2.98 13.16
N ARG A 245 -11.50 3.44 13.61
CA ARG A 245 -11.20 4.86 13.86
C ARG A 245 -10.03 5.35 13.02
N ALA A 246 -9.96 6.67 12.82
CA ALA A 246 -8.87 7.29 12.06
C ALA A 246 -7.53 7.19 12.79
N VAL A 247 -6.48 6.85 12.06
CA VAL A 247 -5.08 6.89 12.51
C VAL A 247 -4.51 8.27 12.20
N GLN A 248 -4.19 9.05 13.23
CA GLN A 248 -3.64 10.38 13.04
C GLN A 248 -2.14 10.33 12.75
N ILE A 249 -1.74 10.89 11.60
CA ILE A 249 -0.34 11.15 11.27
C ILE A 249 -0.13 12.66 11.42
N VAL A 250 0.85 13.03 12.24
CA VAL A 250 1.09 14.42 12.62
C VAL A 250 2.53 14.86 12.32
N ASP A 251 2.74 16.15 12.21
CA ASP A 251 4.08 16.75 12.12
C ASP A 251 4.78 16.78 13.50
N ASP A 252 6.00 17.33 13.55
CA ASP A 252 6.77 17.45 14.80
C ASP A 252 6.17 18.44 15.80
N GLN A 253 5.19 19.26 15.41
CA GLN A 253 4.43 20.13 16.30
C GLN A 253 3.10 19.47 16.75
N GLY A 254 2.85 18.23 16.37
CA GLY A 254 1.61 17.50 16.70
C GLY A 254 0.39 17.92 15.87
N LYS A 255 0.57 18.64 14.76
CA LYS A 255 -0.51 19.02 13.86
C LYS A 255 -0.73 17.93 12.82
N PRO A 256 -1.97 17.58 12.47
CA PRO A 256 -2.27 16.65 11.38
C PRO A 256 -1.62 17.09 10.07
N LEU A 257 -1.07 16.14 9.30
CA LEU A 257 -0.63 16.41 7.93
C LEU A 257 -1.83 16.82 7.08
N LEU A 258 -1.61 17.71 6.11
CA LEU A 258 -2.65 18.24 5.26
C LEU A 258 -2.84 17.41 3.99
N GLY A 259 -4.03 17.50 3.38
CA GLY A 259 -4.36 16.82 2.13
C GLY A 259 -3.43 17.19 0.98
N GLY A 260 -3.00 18.46 0.91
CA GLY A 260 -2.05 18.94 -0.10
C GLY A 260 -0.58 18.57 0.16
N ASP A 261 -0.26 17.90 1.27
CA ASP A 261 1.09 17.46 1.60
C ASP A 261 1.38 16.07 0.99
N HIS A 262 1.42 15.99 -0.31
CA HIS A 262 1.54 14.75 -1.06
C HIS A 262 2.81 13.96 -0.76
N ASP A 263 3.88 14.62 -0.35
CA ASP A 263 5.16 13.98 0.00
C ASP A 263 5.16 13.24 1.34
N ARG A 264 4.16 13.52 2.19
CA ARG A 264 4.10 12.97 3.56
C ARG A 264 2.75 12.36 3.93
N ARG A 265 1.66 12.78 3.27
CA ARG A 265 0.32 12.28 3.60
C ARG A 265 0.17 10.79 3.28
N PHE A 266 -0.73 10.15 4.00
CA PHE A 266 -1.14 8.79 3.71
C PHE A 266 -1.86 8.71 2.35
N PHE A 267 -1.51 7.68 1.58
CA PHE A 267 -2.25 7.30 0.38
C PHE A 267 -2.80 5.87 0.50
N GLU A 268 -1.93 4.86 0.76
CA GLU A 268 -2.29 3.44 0.90
C GLU A 268 -1.18 2.65 1.60
N ALA A 269 -1.25 1.32 1.58
CA ALA A 269 -0.17 0.42 1.98
C ALA A 269 0.19 0.48 3.47
N SER A 270 -0.81 0.42 4.34
CA SER A 270 -0.60 0.40 5.79
C SER A 270 0.28 -0.77 6.22
N TRP A 271 1.24 -0.50 7.12
CA TRP A 271 2.01 -1.52 7.83
C TRP A 271 2.32 -1.07 9.26
N MET A 272 2.36 -2.02 10.19
CA MET A 272 2.71 -1.74 11.58
C MET A 272 3.77 -2.73 12.07
N HIS A 273 4.82 -2.19 12.70
CA HIS A 273 5.76 -3.00 13.47
C HIS A 273 6.22 -2.27 14.73
N LYS A 274 6.89 -3.00 15.62
CA LYS A 274 7.39 -2.45 16.88
C LYS A 274 8.92 -2.55 16.91
N TYR A 275 9.59 -1.46 17.27
CA TYR A 275 11.03 -1.43 17.44
C TYR A 275 11.38 -0.65 18.70
N LYS A 276 12.16 -1.27 19.61
CA LYS A 276 12.55 -0.70 20.92
C LYS A 276 11.37 -0.12 21.70
N GLY A 277 10.24 -0.81 21.71
CA GLY A 277 9.03 -0.42 22.44
C GLY A 277 8.21 0.71 21.83
N LYS A 278 8.59 1.22 20.65
CA LYS A 278 7.83 2.22 19.89
C LYS A 278 7.10 1.58 18.72
N TYR A 279 5.95 2.13 18.35
CA TYR A 279 5.14 1.71 17.22
C TYR A 279 5.51 2.51 15.99
N TYR A 280 5.82 1.81 14.90
CA TYR A 280 6.18 2.37 13.61
C TYR A 280 5.04 2.09 12.64
N PHE A 281 4.25 3.11 12.34
CA PHE A 281 3.25 3.05 11.30
C PHE A 281 3.85 3.52 9.99
N SER A 282 3.88 2.66 8.98
CA SER A 282 4.45 2.98 7.68
C SER A 282 3.42 2.80 6.57
N TYR A 283 3.62 3.52 5.46
CA TYR A 283 2.64 3.65 4.39
C TYR A 283 3.28 4.17 3.10
N SER A 284 2.55 4.08 1.99
CA SER A 284 2.87 4.71 0.71
C SER A 284 2.25 6.11 0.62
N THR A 285 2.98 7.05 0.04
CA THR A 285 2.48 8.40 -0.26
C THR A 285 1.75 8.48 -1.61
N GLY A 286 1.71 7.38 -2.37
CA GLY A 286 1.00 7.22 -3.63
C GLY A 286 1.65 7.99 -4.77
N ASP A 287 1.02 9.08 -5.19
CA ASP A 287 1.41 9.90 -6.35
C ASP A 287 2.83 10.51 -6.30
N THR A 288 3.46 10.55 -5.13
CA THR A 288 4.88 10.90 -4.98
C THR A 288 5.82 9.70 -4.82
N HIS A 289 5.25 8.49 -4.76
CA HIS A 289 5.94 7.18 -4.79
C HIS A 289 6.90 6.90 -3.64
N TYR A 290 6.77 7.56 -2.47
CA TYR A 290 7.60 7.27 -1.31
C TYR A 290 6.98 6.21 -0.41
N LEU A 291 7.82 5.40 0.22
CA LEU A 291 7.47 4.72 1.46
C LEU A 291 7.87 5.60 2.63
N ALA A 292 6.90 5.97 3.44
CA ALA A 292 7.05 6.90 4.57
C ALA A 292 6.64 6.23 5.88
N TYR A 293 7.01 6.84 7.02
CA TYR A 293 6.63 6.32 8.33
C TYR A 293 6.49 7.41 9.39
N GLY A 294 5.70 7.10 10.41
CA GLY A 294 5.63 7.85 11.66
C GLY A 294 5.85 6.94 12.86
N ILE A 295 6.26 7.53 13.97
CA ILE A 295 6.50 6.84 15.25
C ILE A 295 5.50 7.31 16.28
N GLY A 296 4.93 6.36 17.04
CA GLY A 296 3.97 6.61 18.12
C GLY A 296 4.25 5.78 19.37
N ASP A 297 3.49 6.08 20.44
CA ASP A 297 3.57 5.39 21.73
C ASP A 297 2.43 4.40 21.97
N SER A 298 1.52 4.29 21.01
CA SER A 298 0.30 3.48 21.10
C SER A 298 -0.01 2.91 19.72
N PRO A 299 -0.63 1.71 19.63
CA PRO A 299 -1.10 1.15 18.37
C PRO A 299 -2.15 2.03 17.67
N TYR A 300 -2.79 2.95 18.39
CA TYR A 300 -3.73 3.90 17.83
C TYR A 300 -3.10 5.23 17.38
N GLY A 301 -1.81 5.43 17.62
CA GLY A 301 -1.14 6.69 17.42
C GLY A 301 -1.45 7.75 18.51
N PRO A 302 -1.33 9.06 18.23
CA PRO A 302 -0.89 9.60 16.94
C PRO A 302 0.53 9.17 16.57
N PHE A 303 0.82 9.15 15.25
CA PHE A 303 2.15 8.85 14.74
C PHE A 303 2.79 10.12 14.22
N THR A 304 3.90 10.53 14.85
CA THR A 304 4.68 11.68 14.36
C THR A 304 5.50 11.24 13.14
N TYR A 305 5.27 11.88 12.00
CA TYR A 305 6.06 11.66 10.78
C TYR A 305 7.55 11.78 11.05
N LYS A 306 8.34 10.82 10.59
CA LYS A 306 9.78 10.77 10.86
C LYS A 306 10.65 10.68 9.60
N GLY A 307 10.05 10.49 8.45
CA GLY A 307 10.79 10.46 7.21
C GLY A 307 10.35 9.38 6.24
N ARG A 308 11.26 9.08 5.32
CA ARG A 308 11.07 8.09 4.26
C ARG A 308 11.82 6.81 4.61
N ILE A 309 11.21 5.67 4.27
CA ILE A 309 11.85 4.36 4.37
C ILE A 309 12.61 4.07 3.08
N MET A 310 11.98 4.40 1.94
CA MET A 310 12.52 4.12 0.62
C MET A 310 12.18 5.25 -0.35
N GLU A 311 13.16 5.59 -1.21
CA GLU A 311 12.98 6.46 -2.36
C GLU A 311 12.16 5.74 -3.46
N PRO A 312 11.57 6.47 -4.43
CA PRO A 312 10.73 5.86 -5.46
C PRO A 312 11.39 4.70 -6.20
N VAL A 313 10.63 3.64 -6.39
CA VAL A 313 10.98 2.49 -7.25
C VAL A 313 10.56 2.73 -8.69
N GLU A 314 10.87 1.81 -9.60
CA GLU A 314 10.21 1.77 -10.91
C GLU A 314 8.79 1.21 -10.77
N GLY A 315 7.82 1.87 -11.42
CA GLY A 315 6.39 1.59 -11.29
C GLY A 315 5.66 2.65 -10.47
N TRP A 316 4.34 2.58 -10.45
CA TRP A 316 3.53 3.61 -9.83
C TRP A 316 3.30 3.36 -8.33
N THR A 317 2.80 2.17 -7.99
CA THR A 317 2.50 1.81 -6.60
C THR A 317 3.61 0.95 -6.01
N THR A 318 4.01 1.25 -4.77
CA THR A 318 4.79 0.31 -3.99
C THR A 318 4.16 0.08 -2.63
N HIS A 319 3.96 -1.17 -2.29
CA HIS A 319 3.51 -1.65 -1.00
C HIS A 319 4.68 -2.35 -0.32
N HIS A 320 4.62 -2.55 1.00
CA HIS A 320 5.76 -3.08 1.73
C HIS A 320 5.35 -3.83 2.99
N SER A 321 6.32 -4.56 3.53
CA SER A 321 6.28 -5.05 4.90
C SER A 321 7.68 -5.00 5.52
N ILE A 322 7.73 -4.90 6.85
CA ILE A 322 8.99 -4.83 7.62
C ILE A 322 8.95 -5.92 8.68
N VAL A 323 9.95 -6.80 8.67
CA VAL A 323 10.04 -7.90 9.63
C VAL A 323 11.44 -8.05 10.20
N GLU A 324 11.52 -8.53 11.44
CA GLU A 324 12.78 -8.98 12.03
C GLU A 324 12.99 -10.46 11.75
N TRP A 325 14.19 -10.80 11.29
CA TRP A 325 14.63 -12.18 11.11
C TRP A 325 16.12 -12.32 11.45
N ASN A 326 16.43 -13.21 12.38
CA ASN A 326 17.79 -13.46 12.87
C ASN A 326 18.55 -12.20 13.35
N GLY A 327 17.85 -11.33 14.10
CA GLY A 327 18.43 -10.12 14.68
C GLY A 327 18.69 -9.00 13.68
N LYS A 328 18.18 -9.12 12.45
CA LYS A 328 18.23 -8.11 11.41
C LYS A 328 16.83 -7.75 10.95
N TRP A 329 16.67 -6.51 10.49
CA TRP A 329 15.42 -6.01 9.94
C TRP A 329 15.44 -6.05 8.42
N TRP A 330 14.31 -6.41 7.83
CA TRP A 330 14.17 -6.62 6.40
C TRP A 330 12.94 -5.90 5.87
N LEU A 331 13.13 -5.15 4.78
CA LEU A 331 12.06 -4.52 4.02
C LEU A 331 11.76 -5.37 2.80
N PHE A 332 10.53 -5.84 2.70
CA PHE A 332 9.96 -6.41 1.48
C PHE A 332 9.21 -5.31 0.75
N TYR A 333 9.40 -5.20 -0.56
CA TYR A 333 8.79 -4.18 -1.41
C TYR A 333 8.58 -4.72 -2.82
N ALA A 334 7.91 -3.96 -3.69
CA ALA A 334 7.72 -4.35 -5.09
C ALA A 334 8.19 -3.24 -6.03
N ASP A 335 8.60 -3.62 -7.22
CA ASP A 335 8.85 -2.74 -8.36
C ASP A 335 8.48 -3.43 -9.68
N THR A 336 8.82 -2.84 -10.82
CA THR A 336 8.48 -3.36 -12.16
C THR A 336 9.69 -3.88 -12.93
N GLN A 337 10.78 -4.26 -12.28
CA GLN A 337 12.02 -4.68 -12.95
C GLN A 337 11.80 -5.76 -14.02
N LEU A 338 10.94 -6.73 -13.79
CA LEU A 338 10.70 -7.84 -14.72
C LEU A 338 9.97 -7.39 -15.99
N SER A 339 8.96 -6.57 -15.85
CA SER A 339 8.06 -6.20 -16.94
C SER A 339 8.31 -4.81 -17.52
N GLY A 340 8.68 -3.83 -16.67
CA GLY A 340 8.63 -2.40 -16.98
C GLY A 340 7.20 -1.84 -17.03
N GLN A 341 6.19 -2.60 -16.57
CA GLN A 341 4.78 -2.21 -16.60
C GLN A 341 4.21 -2.12 -15.19
N THR A 342 3.53 -1.01 -14.86
CA THR A 342 2.97 -0.73 -13.53
C THR A 342 2.07 -1.85 -13.00
N ARG A 343 1.33 -2.54 -13.85
CA ARG A 343 0.40 -3.62 -13.48
C ARG A 343 1.05 -5.01 -13.34
N LEU A 344 2.35 -5.16 -13.65
CA LEU A 344 3.05 -6.44 -13.63
C LEU A 344 4.34 -6.31 -12.81
N ARG A 345 4.20 -6.33 -11.51
CA ARG A 345 5.25 -6.05 -10.53
C ARG A 345 6.00 -7.30 -10.10
N ASN A 346 7.04 -7.11 -9.33
CA ASN A 346 7.80 -8.19 -8.70
C ASN A 346 8.26 -7.82 -7.30
N VAL A 347 8.11 -8.77 -6.38
CA VAL A 347 8.51 -8.62 -4.98
C VAL A 347 10.01 -8.79 -4.82
N LYS A 348 10.60 -7.95 -3.99
CA LYS A 348 12.02 -7.92 -3.61
C LYS A 348 12.18 -7.83 -2.09
N VAL A 349 13.40 -8.02 -1.62
CA VAL A 349 13.77 -7.85 -0.22
C VAL A 349 15.14 -7.18 -0.09
N THR A 350 15.29 -6.29 0.89
CA THR A 350 16.54 -5.66 1.25
C THR A 350 16.68 -5.50 2.76
N GLU A 351 17.91 -5.39 3.28
CA GLU A 351 18.13 -5.12 4.70
C GLU A 351 17.71 -3.68 5.03
N LEU A 352 17.06 -3.50 6.18
CA LEU A 352 16.63 -2.21 6.71
C LEU A 352 17.45 -1.89 7.96
N HIS A 353 17.94 -0.66 8.05
CA HIS A 353 18.76 -0.21 9.17
C HIS A 353 18.13 0.94 9.94
N TYR A 354 18.27 0.91 11.27
CA TYR A 354 17.89 2.00 12.15
C TYR A 354 19.10 2.83 12.56
N ASN A 355 18.90 4.12 12.69
CA ASN A 355 19.85 5.03 13.33
C ASN A 355 19.83 4.84 14.86
N PRO A 356 20.84 5.34 15.60
CA PRO A 356 20.86 5.25 17.07
C PRO A 356 19.64 5.87 17.75
N ASP A 357 19.04 6.93 17.17
CA ASP A 357 17.84 7.61 17.63
C ASP A 357 16.52 6.86 17.32
N GLY A 358 16.60 5.74 16.62
CA GLY A 358 15.46 4.94 16.21
C GLY A 358 14.84 5.32 14.87
N THR A 359 15.32 6.36 14.19
CA THR A 359 14.87 6.66 12.84
C THR A 359 15.38 5.61 11.84
N ILE A 360 14.65 5.41 10.75
CA ILE A 360 15.02 4.47 9.68
C ILE A 360 15.95 5.17 8.70
N GLN A 361 17.02 4.48 8.28
CA GLN A 361 17.89 4.94 7.20
C GLN A 361 17.18 4.77 5.87
N THR A 362 16.97 5.88 5.15
CA THR A 362 16.29 5.87 3.86
C THR A 362 17.05 5.02 2.84
N ILE A 363 16.36 4.11 2.20
CA ILE A 363 16.90 3.17 1.21
C ILE A 363 16.72 3.75 -0.19
N ASN A 364 17.80 3.74 -1.00
CA ASN A 364 17.69 3.94 -2.43
C ASN A 364 17.52 2.56 -3.09
N PRO A 365 16.46 2.30 -3.87
CA PRO A 365 16.22 1.00 -4.51
C PRO A 365 17.22 0.67 -5.63
N PHE A 366 18.07 1.64 -5.99
CA PHE A 366 19.06 1.50 -7.05
C PHE A 366 20.48 1.56 -6.49
N VAL A 367 21.39 0.81 -7.15
CA VAL A 367 22.82 0.86 -6.84
C VAL A 367 23.40 2.19 -7.29
N THR A 368 23.97 2.93 -6.35
CA THR A 368 24.68 4.17 -6.61
C THR A 368 26.21 3.96 -6.57
N LYS A 369 26.98 4.91 -7.08
CA LYS A 369 28.46 4.86 -6.98
C LYS A 369 28.93 4.77 -5.52
N ALA A 370 28.17 5.30 -4.58
CA ALA A 370 28.47 5.22 -3.14
C ALA A 370 28.27 3.80 -2.58
N THR A 371 27.25 3.07 -3.06
CA THR A 371 26.97 1.69 -2.62
C THR A 371 27.89 0.67 -3.27
N GLN A 372 28.43 0.95 -4.48
CA GLN A 372 29.41 0.08 -5.14
C GLN A 372 30.76 -0.01 -4.40
N GLY A 373 31.12 0.99 -3.59
CA GLY A 373 32.34 1.01 -2.79
C GLY A 373 32.24 0.25 -1.45
N ALA A 374 31.05 -0.03 -0.97
CA ALA A 374 30.80 -0.71 0.32
C ALA A 374 30.66 -2.25 0.17
N ALA A 375 30.49 -2.77 -1.04
CA ALA A 375 30.34 -4.21 -1.30
C ALA A 375 31.68 -4.82 -1.73
N LYS A 376 32.65 -4.91 -0.80
CA LYS A 376 33.73 -5.91 -0.85
C LYS A 376 33.85 -6.55 0.53
N PRO A 377 33.88 -7.91 0.56
CA PRO A 377 33.98 -8.68 1.80
C PRO A 377 35.30 -8.49 2.51
#